data_2c31ec07c4bbea3b676f1ae2c8cda03e
#
_entry.id   2c31ec07c4bbea3b676f1ae2c8cda03e
#
_cell.length_a   1.000
_cell.length_b   1.000
_cell.length_c   1.000
_cell.angle_alpha   90.00
_cell.angle_beta   90.00
_cell.angle_gamma   90.00
#
_symmetry.space_group_name_H-M   'P 1'
#
loop_
_entity.id
_entity.type
_entity.pdbx_description
1 polymer ?
#
loop_
_entity_poly.entity_id
_entity_poly.type
_entity_poly.pdbx_seq_one_letter_code
_entity_poly.pdbx_strand_id
1 'polypeptide(L)'
;MVDKIIFTVTPIFSIPPRGAVAVETWMYQVAQRTNFPNRIVCIKNPGYSNYTFVNDNCSIHRVGFSRIYKRLFQKWTRLDPLPYSQRILNIAHDFPITKESVIVVHNSMKLYTQIRKRAPQARVVIHMHNAFEPKLLEQNVKMIVPSLYLKKYYQSYLANADIEIVPRLAP
;
A
#
# COMPACT_ATOMS: atom_id res chain seq x y z
N MET A 1 16.90 8.34 8.87
CA MET A 1 15.85 7.98 9.85
C MET A 1 14.52 8.01 9.12
N VAL A 2 13.55 7.15 9.42
CA VAL A 2 12.18 7.23 8.83
C VAL A 2 11.45 8.33 9.58
N ASP A 3 10.87 9.30 8.85
CA ASP A 3 10.10 10.39 9.44
C ASP A 3 8.58 10.22 9.20
N LYS A 4 8.20 9.54 8.12
CA LYS A 4 6.79 9.35 7.73
C LYS A 4 6.55 8.00 7.07
N ILE A 5 5.39 7.42 7.28
CA ILE A 5 4.99 6.16 6.67
C ILE A 5 3.65 6.33 5.94
N ILE A 6 3.60 5.87 4.70
CA ILE A 6 2.36 5.78 3.94
C ILE A 6 2.03 4.30 3.72
N PHE A 7 0.94 3.83 4.30
CA PHE A 7 0.41 2.50 4.06
C PHE A 7 -0.62 2.54 2.93
N THR A 8 -0.52 1.63 2.00
CA THR A 8 -1.51 1.51 0.92
C THR A 8 -1.76 0.07 0.53
N VAL A 9 -2.91 -0.20 -0.03
CA VAL A 9 -3.39 -1.54 -0.40
C VAL A 9 -4.10 -1.47 -1.75
N THR A 10 -4.39 -2.62 -2.34
CA THR A 10 -5.20 -2.70 -3.56
C THR A 10 -6.52 -1.93 -3.43
N PRO A 11 -7.03 -1.31 -4.51
CA PRO A 11 -8.26 -0.51 -4.47
C PRO A 11 -9.55 -1.38 -4.42
N ILE A 12 -9.63 -2.29 -3.46
CA ILE A 12 -10.76 -3.21 -3.28
C ILE A 12 -11.54 -2.87 -2.01
N PHE A 13 -10.83 -2.74 -0.88
CA PHE A 13 -11.46 -2.51 0.42
C PHE A 13 -11.08 -1.17 1.01
N SER A 14 -12.05 -0.52 1.67
CA SER A 14 -11.80 0.64 2.52
C SER A 14 -11.32 0.22 3.90
N ILE A 15 -10.60 1.11 4.59
CA ILE A 15 -10.08 0.91 5.94
C ILE A 15 -10.77 1.89 6.90
N PRO A 16 -11.16 1.47 8.11
CA PRO A 16 -11.16 0.08 8.60
C PRO A 16 -12.10 -0.80 7.79
N PRO A 17 -11.78 -2.08 7.58
CA PRO A 17 -12.62 -2.95 6.77
C PRO A 17 -13.92 -3.31 7.51
N ARG A 18 -15.00 -3.47 6.74
CA ARG A 18 -16.27 -4.02 7.23
C ARG A 18 -16.28 -5.51 6.93
N GLY A 19 -15.78 -6.34 7.84
CA GLY A 19 -15.72 -7.79 7.69
C GLY A 19 -14.33 -8.38 7.87
N ALA A 20 -14.21 -9.69 7.70
CA ALA A 20 -12.97 -10.44 7.94
C ALA A 20 -11.99 -10.33 6.77
N VAL A 21 -11.28 -9.22 6.68
CA VAL A 21 -10.24 -8.97 5.68
C VAL A 21 -8.91 -8.81 6.40
N ALA A 22 -8.15 -9.89 6.45
CA ALA A 22 -6.98 -10.03 7.32
C ALA A 22 -5.87 -8.99 7.06
N VAL A 23 -5.59 -8.67 5.80
CA VAL A 23 -4.51 -7.74 5.42
C VAL A 23 -4.84 -6.31 5.83
N GLU A 24 -6.04 -5.85 5.50
CA GLU A 24 -6.53 -4.52 5.80
C GLU A 24 -6.70 -4.30 7.31
N THR A 25 -7.18 -5.33 8.03
CA THR A 25 -7.27 -5.32 9.49
C THR A 25 -5.89 -5.20 10.12
N TRP A 26 -4.94 -6.03 9.68
CA TRP A 26 -3.57 -5.98 10.17
C TRP A 26 -2.92 -4.60 9.90
N MET A 27 -3.04 -4.10 8.68
CA MET A 27 -2.51 -2.80 8.30
C MET A 27 -3.08 -1.67 9.18
N TYR A 28 -4.38 -1.69 9.45
CA TYR A 28 -5.04 -0.72 10.31
C TYR A 28 -4.53 -0.79 11.74
N GLN A 29 -4.42 -1.99 12.31
CA GLN A 29 -3.91 -2.18 13.67
C GLN A 29 -2.45 -1.74 13.83
N VAL A 30 -1.59 -2.03 12.85
CA VAL A 30 -0.20 -1.59 12.87
C VAL A 30 -0.10 -0.08 12.76
N ALA A 31 -0.82 0.52 11.82
CA ALA A 31 -0.80 1.96 11.62
C ALA A 31 -1.23 2.74 12.87
N GLN A 32 -2.25 2.25 13.59
CA GLN A 32 -2.70 2.87 14.84
C GLN A 32 -1.67 2.83 15.96
N ARG A 33 -0.82 1.80 15.98
CA ARG A 33 0.19 1.58 17.04
C ARG A 33 1.57 2.12 16.67
N THR A 34 1.74 2.60 15.46
CA THR A 34 3.01 3.16 15.00
C THR A 34 3.26 4.52 15.62
N ASN A 35 4.44 4.71 16.24
CA ASN A 35 4.84 5.98 16.86
C ASN A 35 5.29 7.05 15.84
N PHE A 36 5.38 6.71 14.57
CA PHE A 36 5.73 7.64 13.50
C PHE A 36 4.46 8.21 12.84
N PRO A 37 4.49 9.48 12.43
CA PRO A 37 3.43 10.05 11.61
C PRO A 37 3.14 9.17 10.40
N ASN A 38 1.90 8.71 10.26
CA ASN A 38 1.53 7.81 9.19
C ASN A 38 0.17 8.13 8.57
N ARG A 39 0.02 7.74 7.31
CA ARG A 39 -1.25 7.82 6.57
C ARG A 39 -1.59 6.48 5.94
N ILE A 40 -2.81 6.07 6.11
CA ILE A 40 -3.39 4.98 5.33
C ILE A 40 -4.08 5.59 4.12
N VAL A 41 -3.70 5.15 2.92
CA VAL A 41 -4.37 5.54 1.68
C VAL A 41 -5.04 4.32 1.06
N CYS A 42 -6.36 4.33 0.95
CA CYS A 42 -7.14 3.21 0.43
C CYS A 42 -8.28 3.70 -0.48
N ILE A 43 -9.03 2.77 -1.07
CA ILE A 43 -10.21 3.09 -1.86
C ILE A 43 -11.35 3.60 -0.96
N LYS A 44 -12.17 4.52 -1.49
CA LYS A 44 -13.43 4.90 -0.87
C LYS A 44 -14.55 3.97 -1.31
N ASN A 45 -15.09 3.21 -0.39
CA ASN A 45 -16.32 2.44 -0.59
C ASN A 45 -17.54 3.22 -0.05
N PRO A 46 -18.77 2.84 -0.45
CA PRO A 46 -19.97 3.47 0.06
C PRO A 46 -20.05 3.49 1.59
N GLY A 47 -20.51 4.58 2.15
CA GLY A 47 -20.65 4.75 3.60
C GLY A 47 -19.38 5.16 4.34
N TYR A 48 -18.28 5.45 3.64
CA TYR A 48 -17.06 6.01 4.24
C TYR A 48 -16.88 7.48 3.85
N SER A 49 -16.36 8.30 4.79
CA SER A 49 -15.86 9.64 4.50
C SER A 49 -14.57 9.60 3.67
N ASN A 50 -14.18 10.71 3.04
CA ASN A 50 -12.89 10.79 2.33
C ASN A 50 -11.71 10.75 3.30
N TYR A 51 -11.91 11.28 4.50
CA TYR A 51 -10.91 11.41 5.53
C TYR A 51 -11.43 10.88 6.86
N THR A 52 -10.55 10.29 7.67
CA THR A 52 -10.80 9.92 9.06
C THR A 52 -9.55 10.18 9.87
N PHE A 53 -9.66 11.00 10.90
CA PHE A 53 -8.66 11.11 11.94
C PHE A 53 -8.75 9.87 12.83
N VAL A 54 -7.64 9.23 13.12
CA VAL A 54 -7.57 8.04 13.96
C VAL A 54 -6.94 8.39 15.31
N ASN A 55 -5.74 8.98 15.26
CA ASN A 55 -5.02 9.55 16.41
C ASN A 55 -3.96 10.53 15.89
N ASP A 56 -3.17 11.12 16.78
CA ASP A 56 -2.17 12.14 16.45
C ASP A 56 -1.13 11.68 15.42
N ASN A 57 -0.85 10.40 15.38
CA ASN A 57 0.11 9.81 14.43
C ASN A 57 -0.54 9.17 13.20
N CYS A 58 -1.85 8.92 13.19
CA CYS A 58 -2.50 8.13 12.15
C CYS A 58 -3.74 8.81 11.57
N SER A 59 -3.79 8.91 10.25
CA SER A 59 -4.97 9.35 9.51
C SER A 59 -5.26 8.43 8.31
N ILE A 60 -6.53 8.38 7.90
CA ILE A 60 -6.98 7.58 6.76
C ILE A 60 -7.51 8.50 5.68
N HIS A 61 -6.95 8.39 4.49
CA HIS A 61 -7.38 9.09 3.29
C HIS A 61 -7.95 8.09 2.28
N ARG A 62 -9.15 8.35 1.77
CA ARG A 62 -9.83 7.45 0.86
C ARG A 62 -10.01 8.06 -0.51
N VAL A 63 -9.55 7.32 -1.52
CA VAL A 63 -9.59 7.72 -2.92
C VAL A 63 -10.90 7.26 -3.54
N GLY A 64 -11.73 8.22 -3.95
CA GLY A 64 -12.97 7.93 -4.68
C GLY A 64 -12.75 7.87 -6.20
N PHE A 65 -13.51 6.99 -6.86
CA PHE A 65 -13.68 6.98 -8.30
C PHE A 65 -15.15 7.17 -8.64
N SER A 66 -15.48 8.19 -9.44
CA SER A 66 -16.84 8.33 -9.92
C SER A 66 -17.23 7.18 -10.87
N ARG A 67 -18.52 6.85 -10.93
CA ARG A 67 -19.02 5.81 -11.86
C ARG A 67 -18.75 6.18 -13.32
N ILE A 68 -18.85 7.47 -13.66
CA ILE A 68 -18.57 7.99 -15.00
C ILE A 68 -17.09 7.79 -15.33
N TYR A 69 -16.18 8.15 -14.42
CA TYR A 69 -14.75 7.96 -14.61
C TYR A 69 -14.40 6.49 -14.89
N LYS A 70 -14.91 5.57 -14.06
CA LYS A 70 -14.70 4.13 -14.24
C LYS A 70 -15.20 3.64 -15.60
N ARG A 71 -16.38 4.11 -16.02
CA ARG A 71 -16.98 3.70 -17.30
C ARG A 71 -16.18 4.23 -18.50
N LEU A 72 -15.80 5.49 -18.52
CA LEU A 72 -15.09 6.12 -19.63
C LEU A 72 -13.64 5.64 -19.72
N PHE A 73 -12.89 5.74 -18.63
CA PHE A 73 -11.44 5.56 -18.68
C PHE A 73 -10.98 4.14 -18.39
N GLN A 74 -11.63 3.43 -17.49
CA GLN A 74 -11.19 2.09 -17.14
C GLN A 74 -11.83 1.00 -18.02
N LYS A 75 -13.10 1.21 -18.45
CA LYS A 75 -13.84 0.20 -19.23
C LYS A 75 -13.75 0.44 -20.74
N TRP A 76 -14.00 1.65 -21.22
CA TRP A 76 -14.07 1.94 -22.65
C TRP A 76 -12.71 2.20 -23.29
N THR A 77 -11.99 3.20 -22.81
CA THR A 77 -10.73 3.60 -23.43
C THR A 77 -9.53 2.79 -22.95
N ARG A 78 -9.65 2.13 -21.77
CA ARG A 78 -8.55 1.48 -21.05
C ARG A 78 -7.37 2.41 -20.75
N LEU A 79 -7.54 3.70 -21.02
CA LEU A 79 -6.59 4.77 -20.68
C LEU A 79 -7.03 5.36 -19.35
N ASP A 80 -6.26 5.15 -18.30
CA ASP A 80 -6.51 5.74 -16.99
C ASP A 80 -5.58 6.95 -16.79
N PRO A 81 -6.04 8.19 -17.08
CA PRO A 81 -5.21 9.39 -16.99
C PRO A 81 -4.80 9.72 -15.56
N LEU A 82 -5.58 9.26 -14.59
CA LEU A 82 -5.30 9.46 -13.18
C LEU A 82 -5.43 8.13 -12.42
N PRO A 83 -4.47 7.19 -12.60
CA PRO A 83 -4.53 5.88 -12.00
C PRO A 83 -4.45 5.94 -10.48
N TYR A 84 -4.86 4.86 -9.82
CA TYR A 84 -4.90 4.78 -8.37
C TYR A 84 -3.54 5.12 -7.73
N SER A 85 -2.45 4.64 -8.30
CA SER A 85 -1.09 4.98 -7.85
C SER A 85 -0.80 6.49 -7.87
N GLN A 86 -1.26 7.22 -8.89
CA GLN A 86 -1.10 8.68 -8.97
C GLN A 86 -1.96 9.38 -7.91
N ARG A 87 -3.18 8.89 -7.68
CA ARG A 87 -4.07 9.45 -6.64
C ARG A 87 -3.51 9.26 -5.24
N ILE A 88 -2.84 8.14 -4.98
CA ILE A 88 -2.11 7.92 -3.72
C ILE A 88 -1.02 8.98 -3.56
N LEU A 89 -0.24 9.22 -4.60
CA LEU A 89 0.85 10.21 -4.56
C LEU A 89 0.33 11.65 -4.43
N ASN A 90 -0.80 11.97 -5.03
CA ASN A 90 -1.42 13.30 -4.91
C ASN A 90 -1.91 13.59 -3.48
N ILE A 91 -2.41 12.57 -2.75
CA ILE A 91 -2.75 12.73 -1.33
C ILE A 91 -1.50 13.03 -0.47
N ALA A 92 -0.34 12.65 -0.96
CA ALA A 92 0.92 12.98 -0.33
C ALA A 92 1.31 14.47 -0.45
N HIS A 93 0.58 15.30 -1.17
CA HIS A 93 0.88 16.73 -1.29
C HIS A 93 0.86 17.44 0.09
N ASP A 94 -0.14 17.11 0.92
CA ASP A 94 -0.23 17.61 2.31
C ASP A 94 0.62 16.82 3.31
N PHE A 95 1.34 15.80 2.83
CA PHE A 95 2.22 14.92 3.58
C PHE A 95 3.42 14.58 2.67
N PRO A 96 4.30 15.54 2.42
CA PRO A 96 5.27 15.46 1.35
C PRO A 96 6.13 14.20 1.46
N ILE A 97 6.26 13.51 0.34
CA ILE A 97 7.13 12.35 0.22
C ILE A 97 8.56 12.84 0.08
N THR A 98 9.37 12.53 1.05
CA THR A 98 10.81 12.82 1.10
C THR A 98 11.62 11.53 0.93
N LYS A 99 12.95 11.62 0.94
CA LYS A 99 13.82 10.44 0.96
C LYS A 99 13.68 9.62 2.25
N GLU A 100 13.24 10.26 3.33
CA GLU A 100 13.00 9.66 4.65
C GLU A 100 11.62 8.99 4.74
N SER A 101 10.72 9.31 3.82
CA SER A 101 9.39 8.70 3.77
C SER A 101 9.44 7.27 3.26
N VAL A 102 8.67 6.40 3.86
CA VAL A 102 8.51 5.00 3.42
C VAL A 102 7.07 4.76 2.95
N ILE A 103 6.92 4.24 1.75
CA ILE A 103 5.63 3.80 1.22
C ILE A 103 5.56 2.28 1.32
N VAL A 104 4.68 1.77 2.16
CA VAL A 104 4.45 0.33 2.32
C VAL A 104 3.24 -0.08 1.50
N VAL A 105 3.47 -0.86 0.45
CA VAL A 105 2.42 -1.37 -0.45
C VAL A 105 2.06 -2.79 -0.06
N HIS A 106 0.82 -3.00 0.36
CA HIS A 106 0.35 -4.32 0.77
C HIS A 106 -0.22 -5.13 -0.40
N ASN A 107 0.30 -6.33 -0.55
CA ASN A 107 -0.25 -7.44 -1.37
C ASN A 107 -0.51 -7.09 -2.85
N SER A 108 0.20 -6.10 -3.42
CA SER A 108 0.00 -5.68 -4.81
C SER A 108 1.30 -5.32 -5.52
N MET A 109 1.85 -6.28 -6.25
CA MET A 109 3.06 -6.08 -7.07
C MET A 109 2.84 -4.98 -8.12
N LYS A 110 1.69 -4.97 -8.79
CA LYS A 110 1.34 -3.95 -9.80
C LYS A 110 1.34 -2.55 -9.20
N LEU A 111 0.71 -2.36 -8.03
CA LEU A 111 0.67 -1.06 -7.38
C LEU A 111 2.06 -0.62 -6.92
N TYR A 112 2.84 -1.54 -6.35
CA TYR A 112 4.24 -1.32 -5.96
C TYR A 112 5.06 -0.80 -7.14
N THR A 113 5.07 -1.51 -8.27
CA THR A 113 5.81 -1.12 -9.48
C THR A 113 5.36 0.24 -10.02
N GLN A 114 4.05 0.51 -10.00
CA GLN A 114 3.51 1.78 -10.45
C GLN A 114 3.91 2.95 -9.53
N ILE A 115 3.91 2.77 -8.22
CA ILE A 115 4.33 3.81 -7.26
C ILE A 115 5.83 4.05 -7.38
N ARG A 116 6.62 2.99 -7.39
CA ARG A 116 8.09 3.10 -7.52
C ARG A 116 8.51 3.87 -8.78
N LYS A 117 7.85 3.59 -9.92
CA LYS A 117 8.11 4.30 -11.18
C LYS A 117 7.77 5.80 -11.11
N ARG A 118 6.74 6.18 -10.34
CA ARG A 118 6.25 7.57 -10.25
C ARG A 118 6.92 8.39 -9.15
N ALA A 119 7.41 7.74 -8.12
CA ALA A 119 8.08 8.36 -6.99
C ALA A 119 9.45 7.70 -6.73
N PRO A 120 10.41 7.85 -7.66
CA PRO A 120 11.71 7.17 -7.56
C PRO A 120 12.55 7.65 -6.36
N GLN A 121 12.25 8.84 -5.83
CA GLN A 121 12.90 9.39 -4.64
C GLN A 121 12.42 8.74 -3.33
N ALA A 122 11.22 8.12 -3.33
CA ALA A 122 10.66 7.51 -2.15
C ALA A 122 11.20 6.10 -1.92
N ARG A 123 11.34 5.73 -0.66
CA ARG A 123 11.59 4.33 -0.28
C ARG A 123 10.28 3.56 -0.37
N VAL A 124 10.15 2.71 -1.38
CA VAL A 124 8.95 1.88 -1.55
C VAL A 124 9.28 0.46 -1.13
N VAL A 125 8.48 -0.10 -0.23
CA VAL A 125 8.59 -1.46 0.27
C VAL A 125 7.30 -2.20 -0.04
N ILE A 126 7.39 -3.44 -0.49
CA ILE A 126 6.21 -4.29 -0.68
C ILE A 126 6.05 -5.26 0.50
N HIS A 127 4.85 -5.30 1.09
CA HIS A 127 4.50 -6.26 2.13
C HIS A 127 3.60 -7.34 1.55
N MET A 128 4.14 -8.53 1.39
CA MET A 128 3.43 -9.68 0.81
C MET A 128 2.92 -10.60 1.90
N HIS A 129 1.62 -10.81 1.95
CA HIS A 129 0.94 -11.67 2.94
C HIS A 129 0.64 -13.07 2.43
N ASN A 130 0.75 -13.28 1.11
CA ASN A 130 0.45 -14.54 0.43
C ASN A 130 1.56 -14.88 -0.57
N ALA A 131 1.68 -16.15 -0.92
CA ALA A 131 2.59 -16.63 -1.95
C ALA A 131 1.97 -16.39 -3.34
N PHE A 132 2.51 -15.41 -4.06
CA PHE A 132 2.18 -15.14 -5.46
C PHE A 132 3.46 -15.14 -6.30
N GLU A 133 3.41 -15.64 -7.51
CA GLU A 133 4.54 -15.60 -8.42
C GLU A 133 4.97 -14.14 -8.70
N PRO A 134 6.24 -13.76 -8.43
CA PRO A 134 6.65 -12.34 -8.44
C PRO A 134 7.02 -11.81 -9.82
N LYS A 135 6.20 -12.08 -10.84
CA LYS A 135 6.44 -11.71 -12.26
C LYS A 135 6.69 -10.22 -12.52
N LEU A 136 6.23 -9.35 -11.64
CA LEU A 136 6.32 -7.89 -11.81
C LEU A 136 7.39 -7.25 -10.91
N LEU A 137 8.09 -8.03 -10.11
CA LEU A 137 9.08 -7.51 -9.16
C LEU A 137 10.49 -7.60 -9.74
N GLU A 138 11.30 -6.61 -9.41
CA GLU A 138 12.72 -6.60 -9.73
C GLU A 138 13.50 -7.49 -8.77
N GLN A 139 14.66 -7.99 -9.20
CA GLN A 139 15.49 -8.89 -8.39
C GLN A 139 15.99 -8.27 -7.06
N ASN A 140 16.14 -6.96 -7.02
CA ASN A 140 16.60 -6.20 -5.85
C ASN A 140 15.47 -5.55 -5.04
N VAL A 141 14.26 -6.11 -5.10
CA VAL A 141 13.10 -5.58 -4.38
C VAL A 141 13.31 -5.58 -2.86
N LYS A 142 12.84 -4.53 -2.20
CA LYS A 142 12.70 -4.50 -0.74
C LYS A 142 11.32 -5.04 -0.36
N MET A 143 11.29 -6.11 0.41
CA MET A 143 10.07 -6.84 0.71
C MET A 143 9.96 -7.17 2.20
N ILE A 144 8.76 -7.09 2.72
CA ILE A 144 8.38 -7.60 4.03
C ILE A 144 7.46 -8.79 3.85
N VAL A 145 7.65 -9.82 4.68
CA VAL A 145 6.80 -11.01 4.70
C VAL A 145 6.52 -11.45 6.13
N PRO A 146 5.37 -12.08 6.43
CA PRO A 146 5.02 -12.49 7.80
C PRO A 146 5.65 -13.79 8.28
N SER A 147 6.37 -14.53 7.42
CA SER A 147 6.88 -15.84 7.81
C SER A 147 8.14 -16.26 7.06
N LEU A 148 8.89 -17.19 7.66
CA LEU A 148 10.04 -17.81 7.03
C LEU A 148 9.67 -18.60 5.76
N TYR A 149 8.48 -19.20 5.73
CA TYR A 149 7.96 -19.87 4.53
C TYR A 149 7.88 -18.91 3.35
N LEU A 150 7.25 -17.75 3.52
CA LEU A 150 7.15 -16.74 2.47
C LEU A 150 8.51 -16.14 2.10
N LYS A 151 9.41 -15.97 3.06
CA LYS A 151 10.78 -15.53 2.76
C LYS A 151 11.47 -16.52 1.83
N LYS A 152 11.48 -17.82 2.16
CA LYS A 152 12.06 -18.86 1.31
C LYS A 152 11.38 -18.95 -0.06
N TYR A 153 10.05 -18.84 -0.09
CA TYR A 153 9.28 -18.83 -1.33
C TYR A 153 9.72 -17.69 -2.26
N TYR A 154 9.81 -16.45 -1.77
CA TYR A 154 10.24 -15.33 -2.62
C TYR A 154 11.72 -15.37 -2.95
N GLN A 155 12.58 -15.84 -2.07
CA GLN A 155 14.01 -16.02 -2.35
C GLN A 155 14.29 -17.03 -3.48
N SER A 156 13.41 -18.01 -3.69
CA SER A 156 13.55 -18.96 -4.81
C SER A 156 13.33 -18.32 -6.18
N TYR A 157 12.67 -17.15 -6.26
CA TYR A 157 12.45 -16.41 -7.48
C TYR A 157 13.31 -15.14 -7.60
N LEU A 158 13.66 -14.56 -6.46
CA LEU A 158 14.27 -13.22 -6.34
C LEU A 158 15.55 -13.33 -5.49
N ALA A 159 16.60 -13.83 -6.11
CA ALA A 159 17.86 -14.15 -5.40
C ALA A 159 18.50 -12.95 -4.69
N ASN A 160 18.33 -11.73 -5.24
CA ASN A 160 18.93 -10.50 -4.71
C ASN A 160 17.92 -9.63 -3.93
N ALA A 161 16.72 -10.16 -3.61
CA ALA A 161 15.72 -9.41 -2.86
C ALA A 161 16.13 -9.22 -1.40
N ASP A 162 15.96 -8.02 -0.89
CA ASP A 162 16.11 -7.68 0.53
C ASP A 162 14.78 -8.00 1.24
N ILE A 163 14.70 -9.19 1.87
CA ILE A 163 13.46 -9.72 2.45
C ILE A 163 13.57 -9.80 3.97
N GLU A 164 12.77 -8.97 4.64
CA GLU A 164 12.64 -8.98 6.09
C GLU A 164 11.39 -9.74 6.54
N ILE A 165 11.50 -10.40 7.71
CA ILE A 165 10.37 -11.08 8.34
C ILE A 165 9.80 -10.16 9.43
N VAL A 166 8.55 -9.77 9.27
CA VAL A 166 7.77 -9.09 10.31
C VAL A 166 6.56 -9.96 10.63
N PRO A 167 6.60 -10.71 11.75
CA PRO A 167 5.52 -11.61 12.13
C PRO A 167 4.18 -10.87 12.26
N ARG A 168 3.09 -11.54 11.93
CA ARG A 168 1.76 -11.02 12.27
C ARG A 168 1.67 -10.98 13.80
N LEU A 169 1.23 -9.84 14.32
CA LEU A 169 0.84 -9.80 15.73
C LEU A 169 -0.29 -10.83 15.91
N ALA A 170 -0.11 -11.73 16.87
CA ALA A 170 -1.23 -12.57 17.29
C ALA A 170 -2.39 -11.70 17.74
N PRO A 171 -3.62 -12.08 17.47
CA PRO A 171 -4.80 -11.34 17.90
C PRO A 171 -4.88 -11.21 19.41
#